data_aed90710028adfc596d5757f9b594533
#
_entry.id   aed90710028adfc596d5757f9b594533
#
_cell.length_a   1.000
_cell.length_b   1.000
_cell.length_c   1.000
_cell.angle_alpha   90.00
_cell.angle_beta   90.00
_cell.angle_gamma   90.00
#
_symmetry.space_group_name_H-M   'P 1'
#
loop_
_entity.id
_entity.type
_entity.pdbx_description
1 polymer ?
#
loop_
_entity_poly.entity_id
_entity_poly.type
_entity_poly.pdbx_seq_one_letter_code
_entity_poly.pdbx_strand_id
1 'polypeptide(L)'
;AYMIFFPISEFVNNFYLFLGLFLLYTSFTLLVITQLSWSVTLAPNYDNRTNLLTLRELMSLVSMFIVITIPAIIEIYTPSMTAKINGIGWFLCIFSPVILIIAVKNLPDHSTVESVRSFKSSLNVFKGFITYLDLNRVTIVSTLIAFGQSLTGALFIIVVDSIFELDTYASRAMLAYFLVSVIGLWFWRTLSLKYSKHQSLAACCIYASTILMISYLGYESYLQLSLNYQIFYLFVFVIVYGFSFSGPVPLINSMIGDLAENHKIKKGEDISGSIYAYVTTITKLGFALAAAVPYILLEEFFGFKVELGPQNSDSSKNILWNIYVFVPMFCYLISAVLIWSLS
;
A
#
# COMPACT_ATOMS: atom_id res chain seq x y z
N ALA A 1 -6.67 -17.17 9.68
CA ALA A 1 -7.68 -16.17 10.04
C ALA A 1 -8.49 -16.63 11.26
N TYR A 2 -9.21 -17.78 11.20
CA TYR A 2 -10.11 -18.22 12.29
C TYR A 2 -9.45 -18.18 13.67
N MET A 3 -8.27 -18.78 13.85
CA MET A 3 -7.56 -18.81 15.13
C MET A 3 -7.22 -17.43 15.70
N ILE A 4 -7.04 -16.40 14.86
CA ILE A 4 -6.72 -15.05 15.33
C ILE A 4 -7.99 -14.29 15.74
N PHE A 5 -9.05 -14.41 14.96
CA PHE A 5 -10.30 -13.69 15.22
C PHE A 5 -11.18 -14.34 16.30
N PHE A 6 -11.03 -15.65 16.52
CA PHE A 6 -11.78 -16.43 17.50
C PHE A 6 -10.82 -17.22 18.40
N PRO A 7 -9.98 -16.55 19.20
CA PRO A 7 -9.02 -17.22 20.03
C PRO A 7 -9.72 -17.93 21.20
N ILE A 8 -9.22 -19.11 21.57
CA ILE A 8 -9.59 -19.76 22.82
C ILE A 8 -8.77 -19.08 23.93
N SER A 9 -9.43 -18.35 24.83
CA SER A 9 -8.81 -17.48 25.83
C SER A 9 -7.69 -18.14 26.65
N GLU A 10 -7.82 -19.42 26.93
CA GLU A 10 -6.85 -20.19 27.74
C GLU A 10 -5.49 -20.41 27.04
N PHE A 11 -5.45 -20.36 25.72
CA PHE A 11 -4.23 -20.60 24.93
C PHE A 11 -3.57 -19.32 24.41
N VAL A 12 -4.16 -18.15 24.66
CA VAL A 12 -3.62 -16.88 24.15
C VAL A 12 -2.35 -16.51 24.91
N ASN A 13 -1.22 -16.64 24.23
CA ASN A 13 0.09 -16.18 24.71
C ASN A 13 0.85 -15.53 23.56
N ASN A 14 2.00 -14.93 23.85
CA ASN A 14 2.82 -14.24 22.84
C ASN A 14 3.24 -15.16 21.69
N PHE A 15 3.50 -16.45 21.96
CA PHE A 15 3.84 -17.42 20.93
C PHE A 15 2.66 -17.75 20.03
N TYR A 16 1.46 -17.90 20.59
CA TYR A 16 0.23 -18.11 19.83
C TYR A 16 -0.05 -16.94 18.89
N LEU A 17 0.07 -15.71 19.38
CA LEU A 17 -0.11 -14.50 18.59
C LEU A 17 0.95 -14.40 17.47
N PHE A 18 2.22 -14.64 17.81
CA PHE A 18 3.31 -14.64 16.83
C PHE A 18 3.06 -15.67 15.73
N LEU A 19 2.76 -16.92 16.09
CA LEU A 19 2.53 -18.00 15.14
C LEU A 19 1.29 -17.71 14.26
N GLY A 20 0.20 -17.25 14.87
CA GLY A 20 -1.03 -16.92 14.18
C GLY A 20 -0.84 -15.79 13.16
N LEU A 21 -0.17 -14.71 13.55
CA LEU A 21 0.15 -13.59 12.67
C LEU A 21 1.13 -14.02 11.57
N PHE A 22 2.16 -14.78 11.91
CA PHE A 22 3.13 -15.30 10.94
C PHE A 22 2.44 -16.14 9.85
N LEU A 23 1.56 -17.07 10.23
CA LEU A 23 0.79 -17.88 9.28
C LEU A 23 -0.16 -17.03 8.44
N LEU A 24 -0.85 -16.06 9.06
CA LEU A 24 -1.77 -15.18 8.34
C LEU A 24 -1.03 -14.37 7.27
N TYR A 25 0.05 -13.67 7.66
CA TYR A 25 0.81 -12.83 6.74
C TYR A 25 1.53 -13.63 5.65
N THR A 26 2.04 -14.81 5.98
CA THR A 26 2.67 -15.71 5.00
C THR A 26 1.66 -16.21 3.98
N SER A 27 0.50 -16.70 4.44
CA SER A 27 -0.58 -17.16 3.55
C SER A 27 -1.09 -16.04 2.65
N PHE A 28 -1.32 -14.85 3.21
CA PHE A 28 -1.72 -13.67 2.43
C PHE A 28 -0.66 -13.31 1.38
N THR A 29 0.63 -13.36 1.74
CA THR A 29 1.71 -13.06 0.80
C THR A 29 1.75 -14.05 -0.36
N LEU A 30 1.60 -15.35 -0.07
CA LEU A 30 1.54 -16.39 -1.09
C LEU A 30 0.36 -16.18 -2.04
N LEU A 31 -0.83 -15.87 -1.52
CA LEU A 31 -2.00 -15.56 -2.33
C LEU A 31 -1.77 -14.35 -3.25
N VAL A 32 -1.19 -13.27 -2.74
CA VAL A 32 -0.90 -12.07 -3.53
C VAL A 32 0.10 -12.37 -4.64
N ILE A 33 1.20 -13.08 -4.34
CA ILE A 33 2.22 -13.43 -5.34
C ILE A 33 1.62 -14.31 -6.43
N THR A 34 0.85 -15.33 -6.06
CA THR A 34 0.19 -16.22 -7.03
C THR A 34 -0.77 -15.44 -7.92
N GLN A 35 -1.59 -14.56 -7.35
CA GLN A 35 -2.54 -13.73 -8.09
C GLN A 35 -1.83 -12.78 -9.07
N LEU A 36 -0.74 -12.14 -8.64
CA LEU A 36 0.06 -11.25 -9.50
C LEU A 36 0.77 -12.03 -10.61
N SER A 37 1.32 -13.19 -10.30
CA SER A 37 1.92 -14.09 -11.29
C SER A 37 0.89 -14.54 -12.35
N TRP A 38 -0.33 -14.86 -11.93
CA TRP A 38 -1.45 -15.17 -12.83
C TRP A 38 -1.81 -14.03 -13.78
N SER A 39 -1.65 -12.79 -13.37
CA SER A 39 -1.94 -11.63 -14.21
C SER A 39 -1.10 -11.62 -15.51
N VAL A 40 0.09 -12.20 -15.49
CA VAL A 40 0.98 -12.29 -16.67
C VAL A 40 0.40 -13.27 -17.71
N THR A 41 -0.15 -14.39 -17.26
CA THR A 41 -0.75 -15.40 -18.14
C THR A 41 -2.15 -15.02 -18.62
N LEU A 42 -2.95 -14.40 -17.75
CA LEU A 42 -4.32 -13.99 -18.08
C LEU A 42 -4.38 -12.77 -19.01
N ALA A 43 -3.40 -11.89 -18.95
CA ALA A 43 -3.33 -10.67 -19.74
C ALA A 43 -1.94 -10.47 -20.36
N PRO A 44 -1.60 -11.19 -21.44
CA PRO A 44 -0.29 -11.11 -22.07
C PRO A 44 -0.02 -9.75 -22.72
N ASN A 45 -1.08 -9.02 -23.13
CA ASN A 45 -0.93 -7.73 -23.76
C ASN A 45 -0.71 -6.62 -22.72
N TYR A 46 0.14 -5.64 -23.06
CA TYR A 46 0.49 -4.47 -22.23
C TYR A 46 -0.73 -3.74 -21.63
N ASP A 47 -1.69 -3.36 -22.49
CA ASP A 47 -2.87 -2.60 -22.08
C ASP A 47 -3.84 -3.46 -21.26
N ASN A 48 -4.04 -4.71 -21.66
CA ASN A 48 -4.92 -5.65 -20.95
C ASN A 48 -4.39 -5.96 -19.55
N ARG A 49 -3.07 -6.05 -19.37
CA ARG A 49 -2.44 -6.26 -18.07
C ARG A 49 -2.65 -5.05 -17.14
N THR A 50 -2.46 -3.85 -17.67
CA THR A 50 -2.70 -2.62 -16.90
C THR A 50 -4.17 -2.52 -16.48
N ASN A 51 -5.09 -2.86 -17.38
CA ASN A 51 -6.53 -2.86 -17.09
C ASN A 51 -6.90 -3.89 -16.01
N LEU A 52 -6.38 -5.11 -16.12
CA LEU A 52 -6.62 -6.19 -15.15
C LEU A 52 -6.12 -5.81 -13.75
N LEU A 53 -4.91 -5.27 -13.67
CA LEU A 53 -4.32 -4.85 -12.39
C LEU A 53 -5.00 -3.62 -11.81
N THR A 54 -5.50 -2.70 -12.64
CA THR A 54 -6.32 -1.57 -12.20
C THR A 54 -7.65 -2.03 -11.63
N LEU A 55 -8.34 -2.99 -12.31
CA LEU A 55 -9.57 -3.58 -11.81
C LEU A 55 -9.35 -4.32 -10.48
N ARG A 56 -8.24 -5.05 -10.37
CA ARG A 56 -7.82 -5.70 -9.11
C ARG A 56 -7.68 -4.68 -7.97
N GLU A 57 -7.01 -3.56 -8.24
CA GLU A 57 -6.82 -2.51 -7.25
C GLU A 57 -8.15 -1.84 -6.86
N LEU A 58 -9.03 -1.60 -7.83
CA LEU A 58 -10.40 -1.12 -7.57
C LEU A 58 -11.15 -2.07 -6.63
N MET A 59 -11.10 -3.38 -6.89
CA MET A 59 -11.75 -4.39 -6.03
C MET A 59 -11.13 -4.41 -4.63
N SER A 60 -9.82 -4.16 -4.51
CA SER A 60 -9.14 -4.03 -3.21
C SER A 60 -9.68 -2.84 -2.42
N LEU A 61 -9.85 -1.68 -3.05
CA LEU A 61 -10.45 -0.50 -2.41
C LEU A 61 -11.92 -0.74 -2.01
N VAL A 62 -12.72 -1.32 -2.88
CA VAL A 62 -14.12 -1.69 -2.57
C VAL A 62 -14.18 -2.64 -1.38
N SER A 63 -13.31 -3.65 -1.36
CA SER A 63 -13.24 -4.60 -0.23
C SER A 63 -12.85 -3.91 1.08
N MET A 64 -11.95 -2.93 1.03
CA MET A 64 -11.57 -2.13 2.19
C MET A 64 -12.77 -1.34 2.75
N PHE A 65 -13.58 -0.71 1.89
CA PHE A 65 -14.80 -0.03 2.32
C PHE A 65 -15.80 -1.00 2.97
N ILE A 66 -16.00 -2.19 2.38
CA ILE A 66 -16.88 -3.22 2.96
C ILE A 66 -16.39 -3.61 4.35
N VAL A 67 -15.10 -3.90 4.51
CA VAL A 67 -14.51 -4.31 5.80
C VAL A 67 -14.63 -3.21 6.86
N ILE A 68 -14.45 -1.94 6.51
CA ILE A 68 -14.60 -0.81 7.44
C ILE A 68 -16.08 -0.60 7.83
N THR A 69 -17.00 -0.92 6.92
CA THR A 69 -18.45 -0.77 7.19
C THR A 69 -19.00 -1.81 8.18
N ILE A 70 -18.42 -3.02 8.22
CA ILE A 70 -18.87 -4.10 9.10
C ILE A 70 -18.89 -3.68 10.59
N PRO A 71 -17.78 -3.19 11.18
CA PRO A 71 -17.80 -2.75 12.58
C PRO A 71 -18.73 -1.57 12.80
N ALA A 72 -18.86 -0.65 11.83
CA ALA A 72 -19.77 0.48 11.95
C ALA A 72 -21.25 0.06 12.02
N ILE A 73 -21.66 -0.96 11.25
CA ILE A 73 -23.00 -1.52 11.32
C ILE A 73 -23.22 -2.25 12.66
N ILE A 74 -22.23 -3.06 13.10
CA ILE A 74 -22.34 -3.80 14.36
C ILE A 74 -22.47 -2.84 15.56
N GLU A 75 -21.80 -1.71 15.53
CA GLU A 75 -21.82 -0.71 16.57
C GLU A 75 -23.23 -0.14 16.82
N ILE A 76 -24.06 -0.05 15.80
CA ILE A 76 -25.47 0.38 15.94
C ILE A 76 -26.29 -0.55 16.84
N TYR A 77 -25.96 -1.86 16.79
CA TYR A 77 -26.71 -2.88 17.54
C TYR A 77 -26.00 -3.29 18.84
N THR A 78 -24.68 -3.28 18.87
CA THR A 78 -23.89 -3.77 20.00
C THR A 78 -22.59 -2.99 20.14
N PRO A 79 -22.36 -2.19 21.19
CA PRO A 79 -21.14 -1.40 21.37
C PRO A 79 -19.90 -2.23 21.77
N SER A 80 -19.97 -3.56 21.69
CA SER A 80 -18.88 -4.45 22.08
C SER A 80 -17.76 -4.48 21.05
N MET A 81 -16.52 -4.20 21.48
CA MET A 81 -15.32 -4.30 20.62
C MET A 81 -15.12 -5.73 20.10
N THR A 82 -15.38 -6.73 20.93
CA THR A 82 -15.30 -8.16 20.57
C THR A 82 -16.28 -8.50 19.43
N ALA A 83 -17.51 -7.98 19.48
CA ALA A 83 -18.50 -8.22 18.44
C ALA A 83 -18.05 -7.62 17.09
N LYS A 84 -17.45 -6.43 17.09
CA LYS A 84 -16.90 -5.77 15.89
C LYS A 84 -15.77 -6.61 15.25
N ILE A 85 -14.82 -7.07 16.07
CA ILE A 85 -13.71 -7.91 15.61
C ILE A 85 -14.21 -9.27 15.07
N ASN A 86 -15.14 -9.90 15.78
CA ASN A 86 -15.74 -11.16 15.35
C ASN A 86 -16.50 -11.03 14.04
N GLY A 87 -17.18 -9.91 13.81
CA GLY A 87 -17.86 -9.63 12.53
C GLY A 87 -16.90 -9.61 11.34
N ILE A 88 -15.76 -8.95 11.49
CA ILE A 88 -14.68 -8.97 10.48
C ILE A 88 -14.14 -10.39 10.29
N GLY A 89 -13.93 -11.11 11.39
CA GLY A 89 -13.44 -12.50 11.38
C GLY A 89 -14.37 -13.44 10.60
N TRP A 90 -15.68 -13.38 10.86
CA TRP A 90 -16.68 -14.17 10.13
C TRP A 90 -16.74 -13.82 8.66
N PHE A 91 -16.70 -12.53 8.32
CA PHE A 91 -16.63 -12.08 6.93
C PHE A 91 -15.43 -12.71 6.19
N LEU A 92 -14.24 -12.62 6.77
CA LEU A 92 -13.03 -13.19 6.17
C LEU A 92 -13.10 -14.72 6.06
N CYS A 93 -13.56 -15.42 7.10
CA CYS A 93 -13.61 -16.88 7.13
C CYS A 93 -14.63 -17.47 6.14
N ILE A 94 -15.70 -16.75 5.84
CA ILE A 94 -16.74 -17.21 4.89
C ILE A 94 -16.40 -16.79 3.46
N PHE A 95 -16.10 -15.51 3.24
CA PHE A 95 -15.93 -14.98 1.89
C PHE A 95 -14.62 -15.40 1.24
N SER A 96 -13.51 -15.53 2.00
CA SER A 96 -12.23 -15.92 1.39
C SER A 96 -12.27 -17.30 0.72
N PRO A 97 -12.76 -18.36 1.35
CA PRO A 97 -12.87 -19.68 0.67
C PRO A 97 -13.81 -19.67 -0.52
N VAL A 98 -14.96 -18.98 -0.41
CA VAL A 98 -15.93 -18.88 -1.50
C VAL A 98 -15.32 -18.23 -2.73
N ILE A 99 -14.66 -17.08 -2.55
CA ILE A 99 -14.01 -16.36 -3.65
C ILE A 99 -12.88 -17.20 -4.26
N LEU A 100 -12.07 -17.87 -3.43
CA LEU A 100 -11.00 -18.75 -3.91
C LEU A 100 -11.54 -19.92 -4.74
N ILE A 101 -12.61 -20.58 -4.30
CA ILE A 101 -13.25 -21.66 -5.03
C ILE A 101 -13.79 -21.17 -6.39
N ILE A 102 -14.44 -20.01 -6.40
CA ILE A 102 -14.94 -19.38 -7.64
C ILE A 102 -13.76 -19.08 -8.58
N ALA A 103 -12.67 -18.50 -8.06
CA ALA A 103 -11.50 -18.18 -8.86
C ALA A 103 -10.87 -19.43 -9.47
N VAL A 104 -10.60 -20.47 -8.67
CA VAL A 104 -9.98 -21.72 -9.15
C VAL A 104 -10.84 -22.45 -10.18
N LYS A 105 -12.19 -22.40 -10.04
CA LYS A 105 -13.08 -23.06 -11.00
C LYS A 105 -13.24 -22.35 -12.33
N ASN A 106 -13.12 -21.02 -12.35
CA ASN A 106 -13.48 -20.21 -13.52
C ASN A 106 -12.25 -19.62 -14.25
N LEU A 107 -11.11 -19.56 -13.61
CA LEU A 107 -9.91 -19.05 -14.26
C LEU A 107 -9.20 -20.17 -15.03
N PRO A 108 -8.82 -19.93 -16.29
CA PRO A 108 -8.08 -20.92 -17.08
C PRO A 108 -6.70 -21.14 -16.47
N ASP A 109 -6.36 -22.39 -16.26
CA ASP A 109 -5.00 -22.77 -15.86
C ASP A 109 -4.18 -23.05 -17.12
N HIS A 110 -3.33 -22.12 -17.50
CA HIS A 110 -2.37 -22.28 -18.59
C HIS A 110 -0.99 -22.68 -18.04
N SER A 111 -0.95 -23.29 -16.85
CA SER A 111 0.32 -23.75 -16.29
C SER A 111 0.93 -24.81 -17.19
N THR A 112 1.96 -24.43 -17.92
CA THR A 112 2.96 -25.40 -18.37
C THR A 112 3.54 -26.00 -17.10
N VAL A 113 3.48 -27.35 -16.99
CA VAL A 113 4.06 -28.09 -15.86
C VAL A 113 5.55 -27.76 -15.80
N GLU A 114 5.88 -26.70 -15.06
CA GLU A 114 7.28 -26.39 -14.78
C GLU A 114 7.80 -27.44 -13.78
N SER A 115 8.94 -28.02 -14.12
CA SER A 115 9.68 -28.87 -13.20
C SER A 115 9.87 -28.16 -11.87
N VAL A 116 9.47 -28.79 -10.77
CA VAL A 116 9.67 -28.28 -9.41
C VAL A 116 11.15 -27.94 -9.22
N ARG A 117 11.48 -26.66 -9.24
CA ARG A 117 12.86 -26.20 -9.05
C ARG A 117 13.29 -26.53 -7.62
N SER A 118 14.48 -27.09 -7.48
CA SER A 118 15.12 -27.28 -6.16
C SER A 118 15.26 -25.93 -5.45
N PHE A 119 15.16 -25.92 -4.12
CA PHE A 119 15.38 -24.72 -3.29
C PHE A 119 16.71 -24.00 -3.61
N LYS A 120 17.80 -24.76 -3.85
CA LYS A 120 19.08 -24.20 -4.29
C LYS A 120 18.99 -23.50 -5.65
N SER A 121 18.22 -24.03 -6.58
CA SER A 121 17.98 -23.41 -7.88
C SER A 121 17.21 -22.09 -7.72
N SER A 122 16.21 -22.06 -6.85
CA SER A 122 15.44 -20.84 -6.56
C SER A 122 16.32 -19.76 -5.94
N LEU A 123 17.21 -20.08 -5.00
CA LEU A 123 18.16 -19.12 -4.43
C LEU A 123 19.14 -18.55 -5.46
N ASN A 124 19.58 -19.35 -6.42
CA ASN A 124 20.45 -18.88 -7.50
C ASN A 124 19.70 -17.92 -8.45
N VAL A 125 18.42 -18.16 -8.70
CA VAL A 125 17.56 -17.23 -9.44
C VAL A 125 17.44 -15.88 -8.71
N PHE A 126 17.21 -15.89 -7.40
CA PHE A 126 17.20 -14.66 -6.59
C PHE A 126 18.52 -13.90 -6.61
N LYS A 127 19.66 -14.58 -6.55
CA LYS A 127 20.98 -13.94 -6.71
C LYS A 127 21.13 -13.31 -8.09
N GLY A 128 20.62 -13.96 -9.13
CA GLY A 128 20.61 -13.41 -10.50
C GLY A 128 19.79 -12.12 -10.63
N PHE A 129 18.76 -11.93 -9.81
CA PHE A 129 17.96 -10.70 -9.83
C PHE A 129 18.73 -9.46 -9.38
N ILE A 130 19.73 -9.62 -8.50
CA ILE A 130 20.59 -8.51 -8.05
C ILE A 130 21.36 -7.86 -9.23
N THR A 131 21.66 -8.64 -10.26
CA THR A 131 22.35 -8.15 -11.45
C THR A 131 21.41 -7.64 -12.56
N TYR A 132 20.08 -7.84 -12.39
CA TYR A 132 19.09 -7.40 -13.37
C TYR A 132 18.68 -5.95 -13.10
N LEU A 133 19.37 -5.02 -13.75
CA LEU A 133 19.26 -3.58 -13.47
C LEU A 133 17.84 -3.04 -13.54
N ASP A 134 17.07 -3.37 -14.59
CA ASP A 134 15.70 -2.85 -14.76
C ASP A 134 14.77 -3.36 -13.66
N LEU A 135 14.89 -4.64 -13.28
CA LEU A 135 14.14 -5.20 -12.16
C LEU A 135 14.48 -4.50 -10.84
N ASN A 136 15.76 -4.25 -10.59
CA ASN A 136 16.19 -3.58 -9.36
C ASN A 136 15.71 -2.13 -9.31
N ARG A 137 15.71 -1.41 -10.43
CA ARG A 137 15.16 -0.04 -10.51
C ARG A 137 13.67 -0.04 -10.16
N VAL A 138 12.88 -0.93 -10.77
CA VAL A 138 11.45 -1.05 -10.46
C VAL A 138 11.24 -1.48 -9.01
N THR A 139 12.07 -2.36 -8.46
CA THR A 139 12.02 -2.80 -7.06
C THR A 139 12.31 -1.63 -6.10
N ILE A 140 13.34 -0.85 -6.37
CA ILE A 140 13.68 0.33 -5.55
C ILE A 140 12.54 1.35 -5.60
N VAL A 141 12.02 1.66 -6.78
CA VAL A 141 10.89 2.58 -6.96
C VAL A 141 9.65 2.08 -6.20
N SER A 142 9.31 0.80 -6.35
CA SER A 142 8.20 0.18 -5.59
C SER A 142 8.38 0.32 -4.08
N THR A 143 9.59 0.09 -3.60
CA THR A 143 9.92 0.15 -2.17
C THR A 143 9.87 1.58 -1.63
N LEU A 144 10.41 2.55 -2.36
CA LEU A 144 10.36 3.97 -1.98
C LEU A 144 8.93 4.51 -1.94
N ILE A 145 8.10 4.16 -2.95
CA ILE A 145 6.69 4.57 -2.98
C ILE A 145 5.93 3.92 -1.82
N ALA A 146 6.12 2.62 -1.59
CA ALA A 146 5.49 1.91 -0.49
C ALA A 146 5.93 2.47 0.88
N PHE A 147 7.21 2.83 1.02
CA PHE A 147 7.73 3.49 2.22
C PHE A 147 7.04 4.83 2.46
N GLY A 148 6.96 5.70 1.44
CA GLY A 148 6.30 6.99 1.54
C GLY A 148 4.81 6.86 1.88
N GLN A 149 4.09 5.96 1.23
CA GLN A 149 2.67 5.71 1.50
C GLN A 149 2.43 5.13 2.91
N SER A 150 3.26 4.20 3.34
CA SER A 150 3.16 3.61 4.68
C SER A 150 3.44 4.65 5.78
N LEU A 151 4.46 5.47 5.59
CA LEU A 151 4.81 6.54 6.54
C LEU A 151 3.68 7.56 6.67
N THR A 152 3.16 8.06 5.54
CA THR A 152 2.03 8.99 5.58
C THR A 152 0.79 8.37 6.19
N GLY A 153 0.50 7.11 5.87
CA GLY A 153 -0.64 6.39 6.46
C GLY A 153 -0.50 6.17 7.98
N ALA A 154 0.69 5.77 8.43
CA ALA A 154 0.98 5.52 9.85
C ALA A 154 0.91 6.81 10.69
N LEU A 155 1.42 7.91 10.18
CA LEU A 155 1.46 9.18 10.90
C LEU A 155 0.22 10.06 10.69
N PHE A 156 -0.68 9.72 9.76
CA PHE A 156 -1.79 10.58 9.35
C PHE A 156 -2.67 11.03 10.52
N ILE A 157 -3.14 10.08 11.35
CA ILE A 157 -4.03 10.40 12.48
C ILE A 157 -3.30 11.30 13.48
N ILE A 158 -2.03 11.03 13.77
CA ILE A 158 -1.22 11.81 14.70
C ILE A 158 -1.01 13.22 14.17
N VAL A 159 -0.77 13.39 12.88
CA VAL A 159 -0.62 14.69 12.23
C VAL A 159 -1.93 15.48 12.29
N VAL A 160 -3.07 14.83 12.02
CA VAL A 160 -4.38 15.51 12.10
C VAL A 160 -4.70 15.93 13.52
N ASP A 161 -4.36 15.12 14.53
CA ASP A 161 -4.55 15.43 15.93
C ASP A 161 -3.56 16.50 16.42
N SER A 162 -2.26 16.26 16.26
CA SER A 162 -1.22 17.07 16.95
C SER A 162 -0.80 18.32 16.17
N ILE A 163 -0.94 18.33 14.83
CA ILE A 163 -0.51 19.44 13.96
C ILE A 163 -1.71 20.28 13.51
N PHE A 164 -2.76 19.61 13.01
CA PHE A 164 -3.95 20.31 12.56
C PHE A 164 -4.95 20.58 13.69
N GLU A 165 -4.83 19.91 14.83
CA GLU A 165 -5.73 20.02 16.00
C GLU A 165 -7.21 19.75 15.62
N LEU A 166 -7.42 18.83 14.69
CA LEU A 166 -8.71 18.47 14.10
C LEU A 166 -9.02 16.95 14.25
N ASP A 167 -8.72 16.36 15.42
CA ASP A 167 -8.88 14.94 15.73
C ASP A 167 -10.27 14.37 15.35
N THR A 168 -11.33 15.13 15.64
CA THR A 168 -12.72 14.77 15.35
C THR A 168 -13.00 14.61 13.84
N TYR A 169 -12.15 15.16 12.98
CA TYR A 169 -12.27 15.08 11.53
C TYR A 169 -11.36 14.03 10.89
N ALA A 170 -10.44 13.42 11.65
CA ALA A 170 -9.43 12.49 11.12
C ALA A 170 -10.03 11.32 10.33
N SER A 171 -11.02 10.64 10.89
CA SER A 171 -11.68 9.50 10.22
C SER A 171 -12.43 9.93 8.95
N ARG A 172 -13.08 11.10 8.96
CA ARG A 172 -13.79 11.63 7.79
C ARG A 172 -12.82 12.05 6.70
N ALA A 173 -11.70 12.68 7.07
CA ALA A 173 -10.64 13.05 6.15
C ALA A 173 -10.00 11.80 5.52
N MET A 174 -9.74 10.76 6.30
CA MET A 174 -9.24 9.48 5.80
C MET A 174 -10.21 8.81 4.82
N LEU A 175 -11.52 8.85 5.11
CA LEU A 175 -12.54 8.36 4.18
C LEU A 175 -12.52 9.14 2.87
N ALA A 176 -12.48 10.48 2.92
CA ALA A 176 -12.39 11.32 1.73
C ALA A 176 -11.14 11.01 0.90
N TYR A 177 -9.99 10.80 1.55
CA TYR A 177 -8.74 10.40 0.92
C TYR A 177 -8.88 9.12 0.09
N PHE A 178 -9.48 8.08 0.65
CA PHE A 178 -9.68 6.82 -0.06
C PHE A 178 -10.75 6.91 -1.15
N LEU A 179 -11.83 7.66 -0.94
CA LEU A 179 -12.86 7.85 -1.98
C LEU A 179 -12.29 8.51 -3.22
N VAL A 180 -11.47 9.55 -3.04
CA VAL A 180 -10.84 10.24 -4.17
C VAL A 180 -9.77 9.39 -4.84
N SER A 181 -9.11 8.51 -4.11
CA SER A 181 -8.11 7.61 -4.69
C SER A 181 -8.69 6.69 -5.77
N VAL A 182 -9.99 6.36 -5.68
CA VAL A 182 -10.70 5.60 -6.73
C VAL A 182 -10.75 6.40 -8.04
N ILE A 183 -11.04 7.70 -7.96
CA ILE A 183 -11.05 8.59 -9.14
C ILE A 183 -9.63 8.69 -9.71
N GLY A 184 -8.64 8.89 -8.83
CA GLY A 184 -7.22 8.92 -9.20
C GLY A 184 -6.76 7.65 -9.89
N LEU A 185 -7.21 6.48 -9.43
CA LEU A 185 -6.89 5.18 -10.04
C LEU A 185 -7.23 5.15 -11.55
N TRP A 186 -8.44 5.58 -11.90
CA TRP A 186 -8.90 5.63 -13.29
C TRP A 186 -8.15 6.68 -14.12
N PHE A 187 -7.85 7.83 -13.52
CA PHE A 187 -7.08 8.87 -14.18
C PHE A 187 -5.66 8.40 -14.52
N TRP A 188 -4.91 7.87 -13.55
CA TRP A 188 -3.53 7.42 -13.74
C TRP A 188 -3.44 6.23 -14.70
N ARG A 189 -4.43 5.31 -14.65
CA ARG A 189 -4.55 4.25 -15.66
C ARG A 189 -4.74 4.83 -17.06
N THR A 190 -5.68 5.75 -17.24
CA THR A 190 -5.96 6.33 -18.56
C THR A 190 -4.74 7.07 -19.10
N LEU A 191 -4.01 7.77 -18.22
CA LEU A 191 -2.76 8.44 -18.58
C LEU A 191 -1.71 7.42 -19.04
N SER A 192 -1.60 6.27 -18.39
CA SER A 192 -0.64 5.23 -18.76
C SER A 192 -0.92 4.54 -20.09
N LEU A 193 -2.18 4.49 -20.51
CA LEU A 193 -2.56 3.98 -21.82
C LEU A 193 -2.27 4.99 -22.94
N LYS A 194 -2.28 6.29 -22.61
CA LYS A 194 -2.04 7.35 -23.60
C LYS A 194 -0.54 7.64 -23.82
N TYR A 195 0.27 7.57 -22.75
CA TYR A 195 1.70 7.89 -22.83
C TYR A 195 2.56 6.63 -22.60
N SER A 196 2.89 6.34 -21.35
CA SER A 196 3.52 5.09 -20.92
C SER A 196 3.32 4.86 -19.42
N LYS A 197 3.52 3.62 -18.96
CA LYS A 197 3.46 3.29 -17.52
C LYS A 197 4.53 4.06 -16.73
N HIS A 198 5.74 4.18 -17.29
CA HIS A 198 6.87 4.86 -16.66
C HIS A 198 6.61 6.36 -16.51
N GLN A 199 6.20 7.02 -17.58
CA GLN A 199 5.88 8.46 -17.57
C GLN A 199 4.70 8.77 -16.66
N SER A 200 3.67 7.93 -16.65
CA SER A 200 2.50 8.12 -15.81
C SER A 200 2.82 7.92 -14.33
N LEU A 201 3.66 6.94 -13.99
CA LEU A 201 4.13 6.75 -12.62
C LEU A 201 5.01 7.91 -12.15
N ALA A 202 5.94 8.37 -13.00
CA ALA A 202 6.77 9.54 -12.70
C ALA A 202 5.92 10.80 -12.48
N ALA A 203 4.92 11.05 -13.34
CA ALA A 203 4.00 12.17 -13.19
C ALA A 203 3.19 12.06 -11.89
N CYS A 204 2.73 10.87 -11.51
CA CYS A 204 2.03 10.62 -10.24
C CYS A 204 2.93 10.93 -9.04
N CYS A 205 4.19 10.51 -9.08
CA CYS A 205 5.17 10.78 -8.02
C CYS A 205 5.50 12.28 -7.90
N ILE A 206 5.69 12.98 -9.03
CA ILE A 206 5.91 14.43 -9.06
C ILE A 206 4.68 15.16 -8.49
N TYR A 207 3.48 14.77 -8.91
CA TYR A 207 2.23 15.31 -8.39
C TYR A 207 2.15 15.17 -6.87
N ALA A 208 2.35 13.95 -6.32
CA ALA A 208 2.32 13.70 -4.89
C ALA A 208 3.35 14.55 -4.12
N SER A 209 4.58 14.64 -4.63
CA SER A 209 5.64 15.46 -4.05
C SER A 209 5.29 16.95 -4.04
N THR A 210 4.71 17.44 -5.13
CA THR A 210 4.29 18.85 -5.25
C THR A 210 3.21 19.21 -4.25
N ILE A 211 2.23 18.33 -4.03
CA ILE A 211 1.16 18.55 -3.05
C ILE A 211 1.70 18.59 -1.63
N LEU A 212 2.62 17.68 -1.28
CA LEU A 212 3.29 17.71 0.03
C LEU A 212 4.07 19.00 0.23
N MET A 213 4.79 19.48 -0.78
CA MET A 213 5.53 20.75 -0.71
C MET A 213 4.59 21.95 -0.57
N ILE A 214 3.49 21.99 -1.33
CA ILE A 214 2.48 23.06 -1.22
C ILE A 214 1.87 23.06 0.19
N SER A 215 1.57 21.88 0.74
CA SER A 215 1.04 21.76 2.10
C SER A 215 2.02 22.27 3.15
N TYR A 216 3.32 21.99 2.98
CA TYR A 216 4.37 22.51 3.85
C TYR A 216 4.43 24.04 3.82
N LEU A 217 4.49 24.62 2.63
CA LEU A 217 4.55 26.08 2.45
C LEU A 217 3.27 26.79 2.93
N GLY A 218 2.13 26.12 2.84
CA GLY A 218 0.84 26.64 3.29
C GLY A 218 0.59 26.54 4.80
N TYR A 219 1.44 25.83 5.54
CA TYR A 219 1.20 25.53 6.95
C TYR A 219 1.18 26.78 7.85
N GLU A 220 2.08 27.72 7.66
CA GLU A 220 2.06 28.96 8.43
C GLU A 220 0.79 29.79 8.18
N SER A 221 0.31 29.81 6.93
CA SER A 221 -0.96 30.46 6.59
C SER A 221 -2.15 29.72 7.20
N TYR A 222 -2.09 28.39 7.27
CA TYR A 222 -3.11 27.56 7.91
C TYR A 222 -3.33 27.96 9.38
N LEU A 223 -2.26 28.23 10.14
CA LEU A 223 -2.34 28.58 11.56
C LEU A 223 -3.12 29.88 11.82
N GLN A 224 -3.21 30.77 10.83
CA GLN A 224 -3.93 32.06 10.91
C GLN A 224 -5.40 31.97 10.50
N LEU A 225 -5.85 30.80 9.99
CA LEU A 225 -7.23 30.61 9.52
C LEU A 225 -8.19 30.38 10.68
N SER A 226 -9.45 30.79 10.48
CA SER A 226 -10.51 30.37 11.40
C SER A 226 -10.83 28.89 11.25
N LEU A 227 -11.40 28.26 12.28
CA LEU A 227 -11.67 26.83 12.35
C LEU A 227 -12.35 26.25 11.06
N ASN A 228 -13.33 26.96 10.52
CA ASN A 228 -14.02 26.50 9.31
C ASN A 228 -13.10 26.42 8.09
N TYR A 229 -12.18 27.39 7.95
CA TYR A 229 -11.19 27.37 6.86
C TYR A 229 -10.07 26.35 7.12
N GLN A 230 -9.73 26.08 8.38
CA GLN A 230 -8.80 25.01 8.75
C GLN A 230 -9.36 23.63 8.37
N ILE A 231 -10.63 23.37 8.67
CA ILE A 231 -11.33 22.15 8.26
C ILE A 231 -11.34 22.02 6.73
N PHE A 232 -11.69 23.12 6.03
CA PHE A 232 -11.68 23.14 4.58
C PHE A 232 -10.30 22.85 4.00
N TYR A 233 -9.23 23.44 4.55
CA TYR A 233 -7.86 23.19 4.15
C TYR A 233 -7.47 21.70 4.32
N LEU A 234 -7.78 21.09 5.47
CA LEU A 234 -7.53 19.66 5.70
C LEU A 234 -8.21 18.80 4.63
N PHE A 235 -9.51 19.05 4.34
CA PHE A 235 -10.21 18.26 3.33
C PHE A 235 -9.67 18.49 1.92
N VAL A 236 -9.31 19.72 1.56
CA VAL A 236 -8.65 19.98 0.27
C VAL A 236 -7.32 19.25 0.18
N PHE A 237 -6.48 19.31 1.23
CA PHE A 237 -5.22 18.60 1.26
C PHE A 237 -5.40 17.10 1.06
N VAL A 238 -6.28 16.44 1.83
CA VAL A 238 -6.46 14.98 1.74
C VAL A 238 -7.09 14.56 0.42
N ILE A 239 -7.99 15.35 -0.15
CA ILE A 239 -8.60 15.09 -1.46
C ILE A 239 -7.55 15.18 -2.57
N VAL A 240 -6.79 16.27 -2.59
CA VAL A 240 -5.79 16.48 -3.64
C VAL A 240 -4.63 15.49 -3.50
N TYR A 241 -4.15 15.23 -2.30
CA TYR A 241 -3.09 14.24 -2.07
C TYR A 241 -3.56 12.81 -2.33
N GLY A 242 -4.78 12.46 -1.87
CA GLY A 242 -5.38 11.13 -2.05
C GLY A 242 -5.56 10.72 -3.51
N PHE A 243 -5.69 11.69 -4.42
CA PHE A 243 -5.78 11.44 -5.86
C PHE A 243 -4.57 10.68 -6.43
N SER A 244 -3.40 10.78 -5.80
CA SER A 244 -2.18 10.05 -6.20
C SER A 244 -2.05 8.65 -5.61
N PHE A 245 -2.85 8.30 -4.58
CA PHE A 245 -2.60 7.13 -3.75
C PHE A 245 -2.67 5.80 -4.49
N SER A 246 -3.76 5.56 -5.22
CA SER A 246 -4.00 4.24 -5.84
C SER A 246 -3.34 4.06 -7.21
N GLY A 247 -2.81 5.12 -7.82
CA GLY A 247 -2.20 5.08 -9.14
C GLY A 247 -0.95 4.20 -9.24
N PRO A 248 0.01 4.29 -8.32
CA PRO A 248 1.29 3.60 -8.44
C PRO A 248 1.19 2.07 -8.45
N VAL A 249 0.34 1.48 -7.61
CA VAL A 249 0.30 0.03 -7.40
C VAL A 249 0.03 -0.77 -8.69
N PRO A 250 -1.02 -0.50 -9.48
CA PRO A 250 -1.27 -1.26 -10.71
C PRO A 250 -0.21 -0.98 -11.79
N LEU A 251 0.33 0.24 -11.85
CA LEU A 251 1.36 0.59 -12.81
C LEU A 251 2.66 -0.17 -12.53
N ILE A 252 3.12 -0.19 -11.28
CA ILE A 252 4.29 -0.95 -10.85
C ILE A 252 4.11 -2.44 -11.12
N ASN A 253 2.99 -3.02 -10.68
CA ASN A 253 2.72 -4.44 -10.88
C ASN A 253 2.65 -4.80 -12.38
N SER A 254 2.12 -3.90 -13.20
CA SER A 254 2.11 -4.08 -14.66
C SER A 254 3.51 -4.05 -15.26
N MET A 255 4.39 -3.14 -14.81
CA MET A 255 5.81 -3.11 -15.25
C MET A 255 6.57 -4.36 -14.81
N ILE A 256 6.32 -4.87 -13.61
CA ILE A 256 6.91 -6.13 -13.14
C ILE A 256 6.48 -7.29 -14.04
N GLY A 257 5.19 -7.32 -14.43
CA GLY A 257 4.67 -8.30 -15.37
C GLY A 257 5.33 -8.22 -16.75
N ASP A 258 5.58 -7.01 -17.27
CA ASP A 258 6.28 -6.81 -18.54
C ASP A 258 7.73 -7.32 -18.47
N LEU A 259 8.43 -7.10 -17.36
CA LEU A 259 9.77 -7.64 -17.13
C LEU A 259 9.78 -9.16 -17.06
N ALA A 260 8.77 -9.77 -16.42
CA ALA A 260 8.63 -11.22 -16.35
C ALA A 260 8.38 -11.83 -17.73
N GLU A 261 7.51 -11.22 -18.54
CA GLU A 261 7.23 -11.65 -19.91
C GLU A 261 8.45 -11.51 -20.82
N ASN A 262 9.17 -10.40 -20.76
CA ASN A 262 10.40 -10.19 -21.48
C ASN A 262 11.47 -11.24 -21.14
N HIS A 263 11.56 -11.64 -19.87
CA HIS A 263 12.45 -12.72 -19.44
C HIS A 263 12.03 -14.06 -20.09
N LYS A 264 10.74 -14.37 -20.04
CA LYS A 264 10.18 -15.60 -20.65
C LYS A 264 10.47 -15.66 -22.15
N ILE A 265 10.27 -14.57 -22.88
CA ILE A 265 10.56 -14.49 -24.33
C ILE A 265 12.05 -14.70 -24.60
N LYS A 266 12.94 -14.07 -23.83
CA LYS A 266 14.39 -14.11 -24.06
C LYS A 266 15.04 -15.43 -23.67
N LYS A 267 14.57 -16.06 -22.57
CA LYS A 267 15.22 -17.24 -21.96
C LYS A 267 14.38 -18.52 -22.02
N GLY A 268 13.12 -18.44 -22.44
CA GLY A 268 12.21 -19.57 -22.51
C GLY A 268 11.71 -20.06 -21.14
N GLU A 269 12.06 -19.39 -20.05
CA GLU A 269 11.72 -19.78 -18.70
C GLU A 269 10.70 -18.82 -18.07
N ASP A 270 9.61 -19.36 -17.56
CA ASP A 270 8.63 -18.58 -16.81
C ASP A 270 9.06 -18.48 -15.33
N ILE A 271 9.56 -17.32 -14.94
CA ILE A 271 9.96 -17.02 -13.57
C ILE A 271 9.12 -15.89 -12.96
N SER A 272 7.93 -15.65 -13.51
CA SER A 272 7.04 -14.56 -13.08
C SER A 272 6.76 -14.59 -11.58
N GLY A 273 6.45 -15.77 -11.02
CA GLY A 273 6.25 -15.95 -9.59
C GLY A 273 7.47 -15.55 -8.75
N SER A 274 8.68 -15.90 -9.21
CA SER A 274 9.93 -15.56 -8.51
C SER A 274 10.22 -14.07 -8.56
N ILE A 275 9.95 -13.40 -9.68
CA ILE A 275 10.11 -11.95 -9.87
C ILE A 275 9.14 -11.20 -8.93
N TYR A 276 7.85 -11.57 -8.93
CA TYR A 276 6.89 -10.96 -8.02
C TYR A 276 7.23 -11.23 -6.55
N ALA A 277 7.70 -12.43 -6.21
CA ALA A 277 8.14 -12.76 -4.85
C ALA A 277 9.31 -11.87 -4.40
N TYR A 278 10.31 -11.68 -5.27
CA TYR A 278 11.46 -10.81 -5.01
C TYR A 278 11.03 -9.37 -4.73
N VAL A 279 10.29 -8.77 -5.65
CA VAL A 279 9.84 -7.37 -5.52
C VAL A 279 8.94 -7.20 -4.30
N THR A 280 7.94 -8.08 -4.13
CA THR A 280 6.99 -7.99 -3.02
C THR A 280 7.67 -8.12 -1.66
N THR A 281 8.68 -8.98 -1.53
CA THR A 281 9.41 -9.15 -0.27
C THR A 281 10.15 -7.87 0.11
N ILE A 282 10.90 -7.27 -0.82
CA ILE A 282 11.66 -6.04 -0.57
C ILE A 282 10.71 -4.86 -0.31
N THR A 283 9.63 -4.74 -1.09
CA THR A 283 8.63 -3.69 -0.91
C THR A 283 7.95 -3.78 0.46
N LYS A 284 7.61 -4.98 0.94
CA LYS A 284 7.03 -5.19 2.28
C LYS A 284 7.99 -4.86 3.41
N LEU A 285 9.29 -5.10 3.24
CA LEU A 285 10.29 -4.64 4.22
C LEU A 285 10.31 -3.10 4.30
N GLY A 286 10.30 -2.42 3.16
CA GLY A 286 10.18 -0.95 3.12
C GLY A 286 8.92 -0.45 3.81
N PHE A 287 7.78 -1.08 3.53
CA PHE A 287 6.49 -0.76 4.16
C PHE A 287 6.52 -0.93 5.69
N ALA A 288 7.09 -2.04 6.17
CA ALA A 288 7.19 -2.31 7.62
C ALA A 288 8.13 -1.34 8.34
N LEU A 289 9.28 -1.02 7.72
CA LEU A 289 10.21 -0.03 8.27
C LEU A 289 9.57 1.35 8.37
N ALA A 290 8.81 1.76 7.36
CA ALA A 290 8.12 3.05 7.36
C ALA A 290 7.02 3.16 8.41
N ALA A 291 6.41 2.05 8.80
CA ALA A 291 5.43 2.03 9.89
C ALA A 291 6.08 2.08 11.28
N ALA A 292 7.25 1.49 11.46
CA ALA A 292 7.88 1.35 12.78
C ALA A 292 8.91 2.45 13.09
N VAL A 293 9.82 2.72 12.14
CA VAL A 293 10.99 3.60 12.38
C VAL A 293 10.59 5.03 12.77
N PRO A 294 9.60 5.69 12.15
CA PRO A 294 9.24 7.05 12.51
C PRO A 294 8.74 7.19 13.95
N TYR A 295 7.98 6.21 14.45
CA TYR A 295 7.52 6.23 15.85
C TYR A 295 8.68 6.16 16.83
N ILE A 296 9.63 5.24 16.60
CA ILE A 296 10.81 5.08 17.45
C ILE A 296 11.65 6.37 17.42
N LEU A 297 11.85 6.96 16.24
CA LEU A 297 12.62 8.19 16.12
C LEU A 297 11.94 9.37 16.82
N LEU A 298 10.63 9.52 16.64
CA LEU A 298 9.86 10.61 17.24
C LEU A 298 9.86 10.52 18.76
N GLU A 299 9.66 9.34 19.33
CA GLU A 299 9.56 9.16 20.78
C GLU A 299 10.92 9.19 21.44
N GLU A 300 11.89 8.37 20.99
CA GLU A 300 13.17 8.19 21.68
C GLU A 300 14.16 9.34 21.42
N PHE A 301 14.17 9.92 20.24
CA PHE A 301 15.16 10.93 19.87
C PHE A 301 14.63 12.36 19.89
N PHE A 302 13.35 12.54 19.60
CA PHE A 302 12.78 13.88 19.48
C PHE A 302 11.75 14.21 20.57
N GLY A 303 11.52 13.30 21.52
CA GLY A 303 10.68 13.53 22.69
C GLY A 303 9.20 13.77 22.37
N PHE A 304 8.75 13.38 21.18
CA PHE A 304 7.34 13.45 20.79
C PHE A 304 6.58 12.29 21.43
N LYS A 305 5.53 12.60 22.17
CA LYS A 305 4.67 11.56 22.79
C LYS A 305 3.30 11.59 22.16
N VAL A 306 2.90 10.46 21.57
CA VAL A 306 1.60 10.33 20.89
C VAL A 306 0.44 10.66 21.84
N GLU A 307 0.54 10.25 23.09
CA GLU A 307 -0.49 10.47 24.13
C GLU A 307 -0.73 11.96 24.47
N LEU A 308 0.26 12.82 24.25
CA LEU A 308 0.15 14.24 24.52
C LEU A 308 -0.54 15.02 23.39
N GLY A 309 -0.67 14.43 22.21
CA GLY A 309 -1.33 15.07 21.07
C GLY A 309 -0.87 16.52 20.84
N PRO A 310 -1.78 17.50 20.81
CA PRO A 310 -1.45 18.91 20.62
C PRO A 310 -0.56 19.53 21.73
N GLN A 311 -0.48 18.89 22.90
CA GLN A 311 0.31 19.39 24.05
C GLN A 311 1.80 19.08 23.94
N ASN A 312 2.25 18.40 22.88
CA ASN A 312 3.67 18.24 22.59
C ASN A 312 4.35 19.60 22.36
N SER A 313 5.66 19.67 22.62
CA SER A 313 6.42 20.89 22.35
C SER A 313 6.38 21.27 20.87
N ASP A 314 6.41 22.57 20.56
CA ASP A 314 6.39 23.05 19.18
C ASP A 314 7.59 22.52 18.37
N SER A 315 8.74 22.33 19.02
CA SER A 315 9.90 21.69 18.37
C SER A 315 9.61 20.27 17.93
N SER A 316 9.00 19.44 18.79
CA SER A 316 8.64 18.04 18.47
C SER A 316 7.54 17.98 17.41
N LYS A 317 6.55 18.89 17.47
CA LYS A 317 5.51 19.01 16.43
C LYS A 317 6.10 19.38 15.07
N ASN A 318 7.03 20.33 15.03
CA ASN A 318 7.72 20.71 13.79
C ASN A 318 8.53 19.56 13.21
N ILE A 319 9.18 18.75 14.03
CA ILE A 319 9.90 17.56 13.57
C ILE A 319 8.93 16.53 12.99
N LEU A 320 7.80 16.25 13.66
CA LEU A 320 6.76 15.38 13.13
C LEU A 320 6.29 15.86 11.75
N TRP A 321 5.99 17.16 11.61
CA TRP A 321 5.55 17.75 10.35
C TRP A 321 6.60 17.62 9.25
N ASN A 322 7.88 17.91 9.58
CA ASN A 322 8.99 17.76 8.65
C ASN A 322 9.15 16.30 8.18
N ILE A 323 9.09 15.33 9.09
CA ILE A 323 9.16 13.90 8.72
C ILE A 323 7.99 13.51 7.82
N TYR A 324 6.76 13.93 8.19
CA TYR A 324 5.55 13.61 7.45
C TYR A 324 5.57 14.15 6.01
N VAL A 325 6.14 15.34 5.79
CA VAL A 325 6.19 15.97 4.47
C VAL A 325 7.44 15.58 3.68
N PHE A 326 8.62 15.80 4.23
CA PHE A 326 9.85 15.69 3.45
C PHE A 326 10.26 14.26 3.15
N VAL A 327 10.08 13.33 4.07
CA VAL A 327 10.50 11.94 3.82
C VAL A 327 9.73 11.32 2.66
N PRO A 328 8.39 11.30 2.61
CA PRO A 328 7.69 10.76 1.45
C PRO A 328 7.89 11.60 0.19
N MET A 329 8.01 12.93 0.31
CA MET A 329 8.32 13.81 -0.81
C MET A 329 9.62 13.40 -1.52
N PHE A 330 10.70 13.20 -0.78
CA PHE A 330 11.97 12.74 -1.34
C PHE A 330 11.87 11.32 -1.91
N CYS A 331 11.16 10.41 -1.25
CA CYS A 331 10.90 9.08 -1.79
C CYS A 331 10.21 9.14 -3.16
N TYR A 332 9.20 9.98 -3.32
CA TYR A 332 8.51 10.14 -4.60
C TYR A 332 9.38 10.83 -5.65
N LEU A 333 10.13 11.87 -5.31
CA LEU A 333 11.03 12.54 -6.25
C LEU A 333 12.12 11.60 -6.77
N ILE A 334 12.77 10.85 -5.88
CA ILE A 334 13.77 9.84 -6.28
C ILE A 334 13.13 8.79 -7.17
N SER A 335 11.92 8.32 -6.82
CA SER A 335 11.17 7.37 -7.62
C SER A 335 10.85 7.90 -9.02
N ALA A 336 10.45 9.17 -9.14
CA ALA A 336 10.18 9.82 -10.41
C ALA A 336 11.42 9.86 -11.31
N VAL A 337 12.58 10.24 -10.76
CA VAL A 337 13.86 10.28 -11.52
C VAL A 337 14.28 8.90 -11.97
N LEU A 338 14.22 7.89 -11.06
CA LEU A 338 14.63 6.53 -11.38
C LEU A 338 13.75 5.89 -12.45
N ILE A 339 12.43 6.11 -12.39
CA ILE A 339 11.50 5.49 -13.33
C ILE A 339 11.49 6.22 -14.69
N TRP A 340 11.70 7.54 -14.69
CA TRP A 340 11.81 8.31 -15.92
C TRP A 340 12.98 7.84 -16.79
N SER A 341 14.08 7.44 -16.18
CA SER A 341 15.27 6.93 -16.90
C SER A 341 15.06 5.56 -17.56
N LEU A 342 13.91 4.90 -17.36
CA LEU A 342 13.52 3.64 -18.00
C LEU A 342 12.54 3.86 -19.18
N SER A 343 12.09 5.11 -19.42
CA SER A 343 11.10 5.45 -20.45
C SER A 343 11.72 5.57 -21.85
#